data_835196a630c20cce0fbea99a328cad54
#
_entry.id   835196a630c20cce0fbea99a328cad54
#
_cell.length_a   1.000
_cell.length_b   1.000
_cell.length_c   1.000
_cell.angle_alpha   90.00
_cell.angle_beta   90.00
_cell.angle_gamma   90.00
#
_symmetry.space_group_name_H-M   'P 1'
#
loop_
_entity.id
_entity.type
_entity.pdbx_description
1 polymer ?
#
loop_
_entity_poly.entity_id
_entity_poly.type
_entity_poly.pdbx_seq_one_letter_code
_entity_poly.pdbx_strand_id
1 'polypeptide(L)'
;MAQNRILVLDDFLFKPQEVQSRQSRYEQILFWLPDGLVANDIRFLTNAHGNRTEQCEIQKLFNEHVATINQRAPRRAGAAKIEIRFSLGSKFPYVHDRFAVIDNELWHFGATVGGLHNRVNAATRGWDAEAHKAVRFFDDAWNGDSDVQHRGRHG
;
A
#
# COMPACT_ATOMS: atom_id res chain seq x y z
N MET A 1 3.73 7.97 -14.22
CA MET A 1 4.06 6.59 -13.80
C MET A 1 5.17 6.65 -12.76
N ALA A 2 5.06 5.89 -11.67
CA ALA A 2 6.04 5.85 -10.60
C ALA A 2 7.43 5.44 -11.10
N GLN A 3 8.47 6.17 -10.69
CA GLN A 3 9.85 5.95 -11.12
C GLN A 3 10.67 5.20 -10.06
N ASN A 4 10.42 5.44 -8.78
CA ASN A 4 11.23 4.91 -7.70
C ASN A 4 10.44 4.02 -6.76
N ARG A 5 9.34 4.52 -6.21
CA ARG A 5 8.60 3.82 -5.15
C ARG A 5 7.09 4.03 -5.20
N ILE A 6 6.38 3.04 -4.65
CA ILE A 6 4.95 3.11 -4.34
C ILE A 6 4.79 2.59 -2.91
N LEU A 7 4.34 3.45 -2.00
CA LEU A 7 4.05 3.09 -0.62
C LEU A 7 2.55 3.30 -0.38
N VAL A 8 1.86 2.30 0.14
CA VAL A 8 0.43 2.39 0.45
C VAL A 8 0.20 1.97 1.90
N LEU A 9 -0.45 2.84 2.66
CA LEU A 9 -0.91 2.56 4.00
C LEU A 9 -2.43 2.67 4.04
N ASP A 10 -3.10 1.55 4.28
CA ASP A 10 -4.56 1.47 4.35
C ASP A 10 -4.99 0.23 5.13
N ASP A 11 -5.71 0.43 6.24
CA ASP A 11 -6.18 -0.64 7.10
C ASP A 11 -7.26 -1.53 6.46
N PHE A 12 -7.93 -1.07 5.40
CA PHE A 12 -9.01 -1.77 4.70
C PHE A 12 -8.68 -2.18 3.25
N LEU A 13 -7.42 -2.10 2.84
CA LEU A 13 -7.04 -2.29 1.44
C LEU A 13 -7.60 -3.59 0.82
N PHE A 14 -7.49 -4.71 1.52
CA PHE A 14 -7.95 -6.04 1.07
C PHE A 14 -9.26 -6.49 1.71
N LYS A 15 -9.95 -5.60 2.43
CA LYS A 15 -11.24 -5.95 3.03
C LYS A 15 -12.27 -6.19 1.95
N PRO A 16 -12.94 -7.37 1.91
CA PRO A 16 -14.04 -7.62 0.98
C PRO A 16 -15.18 -6.63 1.22
N GLN A 17 -15.82 -6.19 0.16
CA GLN A 17 -17.06 -5.43 0.24
C GLN A 17 -18.24 -6.33 -0.11
N GLU A 18 -19.45 -5.98 0.36
CA GLU A 18 -20.66 -6.77 0.18
C GLU A 18 -20.98 -7.08 -1.30
N VAL A 19 -20.60 -6.17 -2.21
CA VAL A 19 -20.92 -6.26 -3.65
C VAL A 19 -19.71 -6.68 -4.50
N GLN A 20 -18.54 -6.84 -3.90
CA GLN A 20 -17.31 -7.10 -4.62
C GLN A 20 -16.60 -8.36 -4.12
N SER A 21 -16.33 -9.31 -5.03
CA SER A 21 -15.53 -10.48 -4.67
C SER A 21 -14.10 -10.10 -4.29
N ARG A 22 -13.43 -10.94 -3.49
CA ARG A 22 -12.01 -10.78 -3.15
C ARG A 22 -11.13 -10.76 -4.39
N GLN A 23 -11.40 -11.64 -5.34
CA GLN A 23 -10.65 -11.72 -6.60
C GLN A 23 -10.73 -10.42 -7.38
N SER A 24 -11.92 -9.86 -7.52
CA SER A 24 -12.13 -8.57 -8.21
C SER A 24 -11.37 -7.42 -7.52
N ARG A 25 -11.31 -7.44 -6.19
CA ARG A 25 -10.53 -6.46 -5.41
C ARG A 25 -9.04 -6.57 -5.70
N TYR A 26 -8.50 -7.79 -5.72
CA TYR A 26 -7.09 -8.03 -6.01
C TYR A 26 -6.73 -7.58 -7.43
N GLU A 27 -7.56 -7.89 -8.41
CA GLU A 27 -7.38 -7.48 -9.79
C GLU A 27 -7.36 -5.95 -9.95
N GLN A 28 -8.23 -5.23 -9.25
CA GLN A 28 -8.23 -3.76 -9.25
C GLN A 28 -6.94 -3.18 -8.66
N ILE A 29 -6.42 -3.76 -7.59
CA ILE A 29 -5.15 -3.32 -6.99
C ILE A 29 -3.98 -3.66 -7.90
N LEU A 30 -3.96 -4.83 -8.53
CA LEU A 30 -2.93 -5.20 -9.52
C LEU A 30 -2.88 -4.23 -10.70
N PHE A 31 -4.02 -3.65 -11.06
CA PHE A 31 -4.11 -2.64 -12.11
C PHE A 31 -3.29 -1.37 -11.81
N TRP A 32 -2.97 -1.11 -10.53
CA TRP A 32 -2.06 0.00 -10.17
C TRP A 32 -0.61 -0.27 -10.56
N LEU A 33 -0.28 -1.51 -10.91
CA LEU A 33 1.06 -1.97 -11.25
C LEU A 33 1.10 -2.36 -12.74
N PRO A 34 1.12 -1.38 -13.66
CA PRO A 34 1.09 -1.67 -15.11
C PRO A 34 2.40 -2.31 -15.57
N ASP A 35 2.33 -3.03 -16.68
CA ASP A 35 3.47 -3.77 -17.27
C ASP A 35 4.72 -2.91 -17.50
N GLY A 36 4.55 -1.62 -17.77
CA GLY A 36 5.65 -0.67 -17.96
C GLY A 36 6.15 0.01 -16.69
N LEU A 37 5.75 -0.47 -15.50
CA LEU A 37 6.14 0.14 -14.24
C LEU A 37 7.66 0.14 -14.06
N VAL A 38 8.22 1.30 -13.74
CA VAL A 38 9.67 1.50 -13.55
C VAL A 38 10.05 1.38 -12.07
N ALA A 39 9.19 1.79 -11.16
CA ALA A 39 9.43 1.73 -9.72
C ALA A 39 9.84 0.32 -9.28
N ASN A 40 10.83 0.23 -8.41
CA ASN A 40 11.36 -1.02 -7.90
C ASN A 40 11.01 -1.30 -6.43
N ASP A 41 10.64 -0.29 -5.64
CA ASP A 41 10.22 -0.42 -4.24
C ASP A 41 8.70 -0.24 -4.14
N ILE A 42 7.98 -1.33 -3.90
CA ILE A 42 6.53 -1.34 -3.79
C ILE A 42 6.17 -1.97 -2.46
N ARG A 43 5.58 -1.21 -1.55
CA ARG A 43 5.24 -1.68 -0.21
C ARG A 43 3.81 -1.32 0.17
N PHE A 44 3.04 -2.33 0.60
CA PHE A 44 1.69 -2.18 1.11
C PHE A 44 1.65 -2.56 2.59
N LEU A 45 1.25 -1.62 3.43
CA LEU A 45 1.03 -1.83 4.86
C LEU A 45 -0.46 -1.77 5.15
N THR A 46 -1.02 -2.88 5.59
CA THR A 46 -2.46 -3.07 5.76
C THR A 46 -2.79 -4.00 6.92
N ASN A 47 -4.05 -4.37 7.05
CA ASN A 47 -4.52 -5.38 7.98
C ASN A 47 -4.93 -6.66 7.26
N ALA A 48 -4.82 -7.77 7.97
CA ALA A 48 -5.43 -9.02 7.57
C ALA A 48 -6.95 -8.95 7.77
N HIS A 49 -7.69 -9.18 6.70
CA HIS A 49 -9.13 -9.40 6.73
C HIS A 49 -9.46 -10.84 6.31
N GLY A 50 -8.60 -11.77 6.67
CA GLY A 50 -8.68 -13.17 6.37
C GLY A 50 -7.67 -13.97 7.19
N ASN A 51 -7.61 -15.26 6.96
CA ASN A 51 -6.65 -16.13 7.63
C ASN A 51 -5.26 -16.06 6.97
N ARG A 52 -4.29 -16.75 7.58
CA ARG A 52 -2.90 -16.77 7.09
C ARG A 52 -2.78 -17.34 5.67
N THR A 53 -3.61 -18.31 5.30
CA THR A 53 -3.62 -18.89 3.95
C THR A 53 -3.96 -17.83 2.91
N GLU A 54 -4.99 -17.03 3.16
CA GLU A 54 -5.37 -15.92 2.27
C GLU A 54 -4.28 -14.86 2.14
N GLN A 55 -3.57 -14.54 3.22
CA GLN A 55 -2.43 -13.63 3.19
C GLN A 55 -1.32 -14.15 2.27
N CYS A 56 -1.01 -15.44 2.37
CA CYS A 56 -0.02 -16.09 1.51
C CYS A 56 -0.45 -16.09 0.04
N GLU A 57 -1.73 -16.33 -0.23
CA GLU A 57 -2.29 -16.30 -1.59
C GLU A 57 -2.20 -14.90 -2.20
N ILE A 58 -2.53 -13.85 -1.44
CA ILE A 58 -2.38 -12.46 -1.87
C ILE A 58 -0.92 -12.18 -2.23
N GLN A 59 0.01 -12.47 -1.33
CA GLN A 59 1.43 -12.22 -1.58
C GLN A 59 1.95 -12.98 -2.81
N LYS A 60 1.52 -14.23 -2.98
CA LYS A 60 1.86 -15.04 -4.16
C LYS A 60 1.35 -14.40 -5.45
N LEU A 61 0.09 -14.00 -5.48
CA LEU A 61 -0.54 -13.36 -6.64
C LEU A 61 0.21 -12.08 -7.06
N PHE A 62 0.57 -11.24 -6.10
CA PHE A 62 1.31 -10.02 -6.38
C PHE A 62 2.76 -10.30 -6.81
N ASN A 63 3.41 -11.31 -6.24
CA ASN A 63 4.75 -11.73 -6.67
C ASN A 63 4.75 -12.24 -8.12
N GLU A 64 3.75 -13.01 -8.52
CA GLU A 64 3.59 -13.51 -9.90
C GLU A 64 3.40 -12.33 -10.88
N HIS A 65 2.59 -11.34 -10.50
CA HIS A 65 2.38 -10.14 -11.31
C HIS A 65 3.69 -9.33 -11.48
N VAL A 66 4.40 -9.11 -10.39
CA VAL A 66 5.68 -8.38 -10.42
C VAL A 66 6.75 -9.15 -11.20
N ALA A 67 6.78 -10.48 -11.14
CA ALA A 67 7.65 -11.29 -11.98
C ALA A 67 7.37 -11.07 -13.47
N THR A 68 6.10 -10.97 -13.86
CA THR A 68 5.71 -10.63 -15.23
C THR A 68 6.20 -9.24 -15.65
N ILE A 69 6.07 -8.24 -14.80
CA ILE A 69 6.60 -6.89 -15.03
C ILE A 69 8.11 -6.93 -15.24
N ASN A 70 8.85 -7.67 -14.41
CA ASN A 70 10.30 -7.79 -14.51
C ASN A 70 10.79 -8.48 -15.79
N GLN A 71 9.98 -9.37 -16.34
CA GLN A 71 10.30 -10.06 -17.61
C GLN A 71 10.06 -9.18 -18.83
N ARG A 72 9.10 -8.27 -18.78
CA ARG A 72 8.65 -7.49 -19.94
C ARG A 72 9.47 -6.24 -20.24
N ALA A 73 10.13 -5.66 -19.25
CA ALA A 73 10.85 -4.41 -19.41
C ALA A 73 12.30 -4.51 -18.93
N PRO A 74 13.29 -4.00 -19.73
CA PRO A 74 14.65 -3.82 -19.27
C PRO A 74 14.65 -2.85 -18.06
N ARG A 75 15.16 -3.30 -16.94
CA ARG A 75 15.12 -2.53 -15.71
C ARG A 75 16.51 -2.00 -15.32
N ARG A 76 16.72 -0.70 -15.53
CA ARG A 76 17.98 -0.03 -15.20
C ARG A 76 18.20 0.15 -13.70
N ALA A 77 17.12 0.31 -12.94
CA ALA A 77 17.15 0.53 -11.49
C ALA A 77 17.05 -0.75 -10.65
N GLY A 78 17.15 -1.93 -11.28
CA GLY A 78 16.98 -3.23 -10.64
C GLY A 78 15.56 -3.77 -10.74
N ALA A 79 15.37 -5.02 -10.32
CA ALA A 79 14.07 -5.69 -10.37
C ALA A 79 13.05 -5.01 -9.45
N ALA A 80 11.81 -4.94 -9.91
CA ALA A 80 10.71 -4.54 -9.04
C ALA A 80 10.50 -5.60 -7.96
N LYS A 81 10.23 -5.16 -6.75
CA LYS A 81 9.87 -5.99 -5.61
C LYS A 81 8.60 -5.46 -4.99
N ILE A 82 7.69 -6.35 -4.65
CA ILE A 82 6.50 -6.00 -3.88
C ILE A 82 6.54 -6.74 -2.55
N GLU A 83 6.25 -6.03 -1.49
CA GLU A 83 6.12 -6.58 -0.16
C GLU A 83 4.83 -6.09 0.48
N ILE A 84 4.06 -7.01 1.07
CA ILE A 84 2.82 -6.72 1.75
C ILE A 84 2.96 -7.14 3.20
N ARG A 85 2.66 -6.23 4.13
CA ARG A 85 2.61 -6.51 5.56
C ARG A 85 1.20 -6.30 6.09
N PHE A 86 0.69 -7.29 6.81
CA PHE A 86 -0.65 -7.31 7.38
C PHE A 86 -0.66 -6.96 8.87
N SER A 87 0.31 -6.20 9.32
CA SER A 87 0.58 -5.95 10.74
C SER A 87 0.09 -4.59 11.25
N LEU A 88 -0.55 -3.79 10.43
CA LEU A 88 -0.92 -2.42 10.78
C LEU A 88 -1.79 -2.37 12.05
N GLY A 89 -2.90 -3.11 12.08
CA GLY A 89 -3.83 -3.09 13.20
C GLY A 89 -3.32 -3.76 14.46
N SER A 90 -2.42 -4.73 14.36
CA SER A 90 -1.83 -5.39 15.52
C SER A 90 -0.79 -4.54 16.24
N LYS A 91 -0.07 -3.70 15.48
CA LYS A 91 0.98 -2.83 16.00
C LYS A 91 0.49 -1.41 16.26
N PHE A 92 -0.38 -0.92 15.42
CA PHE A 92 -0.87 0.47 15.44
C PHE A 92 -2.39 0.54 15.28
N PRO A 93 -3.18 0.00 16.24
CA PRO A 93 -4.63 -0.08 16.13
C PRO A 93 -5.33 1.29 16.12
N TYR A 94 -4.63 2.35 16.46
CA TYR A 94 -5.11 3.72 16.47
C TYR A 94 -4.86 4.49 15.17
N VAL A 95 -4.14 3.90 14.21
CA VAL A 95 -3.87 4.54 12.93
C VAL A 95 -5.05 4.28 12.00
N HIS A 96 -5.73 5.35 11.63
CA HIS A 96 -6.85 5.34 10.69
C HIS A 96 -6.55 6.15 9.42
N ASP A 97 -5.35 6.68 9.30
CA ASP A 97 -4.94 7.38 8.09
C ASP A 97 -4.79 6.42 6.92
N ARG A 98 -5.17 6.91 5.75
CA ARG A 98 -5.07 6.17 4.49
C ARG A 98 -4.39 7.06 3.49
N PHE A 99 -3.21 6.65 3.07
CA PHE A 99 -2.44 7.43 2.12
C PHE A 99 -1.60 6.55 1.20
N ALA A 100 -1.20 7.11 0.09
CA ALA A 100 -0.18 6.56 -0.78
C ALA A 100 0.93 7.58 -1.00
N VAL A 101 2.15 7.12 -1.12
CA VAL A 101 3.28 7.90 -1.60
C VAL A 101 3.72 7.32 -2.93
N ILE A 102 3.70 8.13 -3.96
CA ILE A 102 4.18 7.78 -5.30
C ILE A 102 5.39 8.67 -5.59
N ASP A 103 6.57 8.05 -5.59
CA ASP A 103 7.86 8.73 -5.59
C ASP A 103 7.99 9.68 -4.37
N ASN A 104 7.81 10.97 -4.54
CA ASN A 104 7.78 11.96 -3.45
C ASN A 104 6.43 12.70 -3.35
N GLU A 105 5.42 12.25 -4.06
CA GLU A 105 4.09 12.85 -4.03
C GLU A 105 3.18 12.11 -3.05
N LEU A 106 2.64 12.84 -2.08
CA LEU A 106 1.69 12.32 -1.09
C LEU A 106 0.25 12.44 -1.61
N TRP A 107 -0.47 11.32 -1.55
CA TRP A 107 -1.89 11.21 -1.82
C TRP A 107 -2.61 10.79 -0.54
N HIS A 108 -3.49 11.63 -0.05
CA HIS A 108 -4.30 11.33 1.13
C HIS A 108 -5.74 11.01 0.73
N PHE A 109 -6.32 9.97 1.31
CA PHE A 109 -7.65 9.47 0.98
C PHE A 109 -8.58 9.53 2.20
N GLY A 110 -9.80 10.01 1.98
CA GLY A 110 -10.86 9.99 3.00
C GLY A 110 -11.47 8.60 3.24
N ALA A 111 -11.17 7.65 2.36
CA ALA A 111 -11.61 6.26 2.43
C ALA A 111 -10.53 5.35 1.84
N THR A 112 -10.86 4.10 1.48
CA THR A 112 -9.89 3.16 0.91
C THR A 112 -9.10 3.75 -0.25
N VAL A 113 -7.78 3.58 -0.23
CA VAL A 113 -6.87 4.08 -1.26
C VAL A 113 -7.33 3.60 -2.65
N GLY A 114 -7.22 4.50 -3.62
CA GLY A 114 -7.64 4.23 -5.00
C GLY A 114 -9.16 4.30 -5.22
N GLY A 115 -9.94 4.69 -4.23
CA GLY A 115 -11.41 4.80 -4.37
C GLY A 115 -12.13 3.46 -4.50
N LEU A 116 -11.54 2.39 -3.97
CA LEU A 116 -12.06 1.02 -4.07
C LEU A 116 -13.24 0.76 -3.13
N HIS A 117 -14.27 1.59 -3.18
CA HIS A 117 -15.50 1.40 -2.42
C HIS A 117 -16.70 2.10 -3.10
N ASN A 118 -17.92 1.76 -2.66
CA ASN A 118 -19.17 2.21 -3.28
C ASN A 118 -19.63 3.62 -2.84
N ARG A 119 -18.88 4.29 -1.98
CA ARG A 119 -19.24 5.62 -1.47
C ARG A 119 -18.38 6.69 -2.09
N VAL A 120 -18.90 7.92 -2.12
CA VAL A 120 -18.11 9.08 -2.55
C VAL A 120 -16.86 9.20 -1.71
N ASN A 121 -15.73 9.31 -2.38
CA ASN A 121 -14.41 9.44 -1.76
C ASN A 121 -13.75 10.73 -2.23
N ALA A 122 -13.15 11.46 -1.30
CA ALA A 122 -12.28 12.58 -1.59
C ALA A 122 -10.83 12.16 -1.45
N ALA A 123 -10.01 12.52 -2.43
CA ALA A 123 -8.56 12.36 -2.38
C ALA A 123 -7.89 13.71 -2.57
N THR A 124 -6.83 13.95 -1.82
CA THR A 124 -5.98 15.12 -1.96
C THR A 124 -4.59 14.67 -2.38
N ARG A 125 -3.99 15.35 -3.33
CA ARG A 125 -2.67 15.01 -3.85
C ARG A 125 -1.79 16.24 -4.00
N GLY A 126 -0.51 15.99 -4.29
CA GLY A 126 0.45 17.03 -4.66
C GLY A 126 1.24 17.57 -3.49
N TRP A 127 1.13 16.95 -2.33
CA TRP A 127 1.89 17.31 -1.16
C TRP A 127 3.26 16.62 -1.21
N ASP A 128 4.30 17.33 -0.77
CA ASP A 128 5.63 16.75 -0.67
C ASP A 128 5.67 15.74 0.48
N ALA A 129 5.89 14.46 0.16
CA ALA A 129 5.85 13.36 1.12
C ALA A 129 6.97 13.43 2.15
N GLU A 130 8.14 13.95 1.80
CA GLU A 130 9.25 14.15 2.73
C GLU A 130 9.00 15.34 3.66
N ALA A 131 8.56 16.49 3.13
CA ALA A 131 8.24 17.68 3.91
C ALA A 131 7.14 17.42 4.94
N HIS A 132 6.14 16.60 4.58
CA HIS A 132 5.05 16.19 5.48
C HIS A 132 5.39 14.95 6.31
N LYS A 133 6.62 14.44 6.24
CA LYS A 133 7.11 13.28 7.00
C LYS A 133 6.31 11.99 6.76
N ALA A 134 5.59 11.89 5.65
CA ALA A 134 4.77 10.72 5.33
C ALA A 134 5.63 9.48 5.07
N VAL A 135 6.77 9.64 4.39
CA VAL A 135 7.71 8.54 4.15
C VAL A 135 8.30 8.04 5.47
N ARG A 136 8.74 8.94 6.34
CA ARG A 136 9.25 8.56 7.66
C ARG A 136 8.20 7.85 8.50
N PHE A 137 6.97 8.37 8.51
CA PHE A 137 5.87 7.73 9.22
C PHE A 137 5.60 6.31 8.67
N PHE A 138 5.58 6.16 7.35
CA PHE A 138 5.41 4.86 6.71
C PHE A 138 6.52 3.88 7.12
N ASP A 139 7.80 4.30 7.06
CA ASP A 139 8.93 3.47 7.42
C ASP A 139 8.91 3.06 8.89
N ASP A 140 8.58 3.97 9.80
CA ASP A 140 8.44 3.69 11.23
C ASP A 140 7.30 2.67 11.47
N ALA A 141 6.15 2.85 10.82
CA ALA A 141 5.03 1.92 10.91
C ALA A 141 5.36 0.56 10.27
N TRP A 142 6.05 0.57 9.15
CA TRP A 142 6.50 -0.64 8.44
C TRP A 142 7.45 -1.48 9.29
N ASN A 143 8.41 -0.85 9.93
CA ASN A 143 9.38 -1.50 10.79
C ASN A 143 8.82 -1.84 12.18
N GLY A 144 7.68 -1.29 12.55
CA GLY A 144 7.08 -1.48 13.86
C GLY A 144 7.86 -0.81 14.98
N ASP A 145 8.36 0.42 14.74
CA ASP A 145 9.15 1.18 15.69
C ASP A 145 8.34 1.54 16.94
N SER A 146 8.88 1.21 18.12
CA SER A 146 8.25 1.45 19.42
C SER A 146 8.08 2.93 19.73
N ASP A 147 8.89 3.81 19.17
CA ASP A 147 8.80 5.25 19.39
C ASP A 147 7.52 5.87 18.82
N VAL A 148 6.97 5.27 17.76
CA VAL A 148 5.68 5.68 17.18
C VAL A 148 4.53 5.38 18.15
N GLN A 149 4.63 4.28 18.91
CA GLN A 149 3.61 3.91 19.91
C GLN A 149 3.54 4.90 21.08
N HIS A 150 4.68 5.46 21.49
CA HIS A 150 4.73 6.41 22.60
C HIS A 150 4.23 7.81 22.24
N ARG A 151 4.45 8.25 21.00
CA ARG A 151 3.98 9.57 20.53
C ARG A 151 2.46 9.65 20.39
N GLY A 152 1.78 8.55 20.16
CA GLY A 152 0.32 8.49 20.04
C GLY A 152 -0.45 8.51 21.36
N ARG A 153 0.23 8.36 22.51
CA ARG A 153 -0.40 8.34 23.83
C ARG A 153 -0.43 9.69 24.55
N HIS A 154 0.22 10.71 24.02
CA HIS A 154 0.35 12.04 24.61
C HIS A 154 -0.22 13.16 23.72
N GLY A 155 -1.06 12.79 22.76
CA GLY A 155 -1.80 13.73 21.93
C GLY A 155 -3.27 13.80 22.28
#